data_8d9709b825dbe05fc259833917396b6f
#
_entry.id   8d9709b825dbe05fc259833917396b6f
#
_cell.length_a   1.000
_cell.length_b   1.000
_cell.length_c   1.000
_cell.angle_alpha   90.00
_cell.angle_beta   90.00
_cell.angle_gamma   90.00
#
_symmetry.space_group_name_H-M   'P 1'
#
loop_
_entity.id
_entity.type
_entity.pdbx_description
1 polymer ?
#
loop_
_entity_poly.entity_id
_entity_poly.type
_entity_poly.pdbx_seq_one_letter_code
_entity_poly.pdbx_strand_id
1 'polypeptide(L)'
;MKIAVGVRLAAVGAVIWAGMASVPAMAAGKVCDVKTYGAKGDGTTKDTIAVQKAIDECTAGKGGGTVEVPAGTYVIAPIVLKSNMTLHLAKDATLLGSPDMTDYSKVVFARHPTVQPLVGSVNAENITINGEGTIDGNGHIWWDYVRGVRNSGVLGTDHPRPMGVVFDHSKHIRMEGVTVQNSGFWQIVPYYADDLVFRNLRVLAPLSPNTDAIDPFSSSNIVIDHVFASTGDDNVAIKSGEINSPGPDDPSKNITITDCTFERGHGISIGSEIAGGVQNVHVERVSFKGTDNGIRIKSARDRGNDVSNISYKDITMENVKIAIYITEFYASKDPEGEVPAEPVTRLTPKFHDITMENVTATGSGVAASIVGLPESPVLGLTLKNVHLEGKTGMSIAYAKVTMDNVTVKADTGEAIKVAPTATVTRK
;
A
#
# COMPACT_ATOMS: atom_id res chain seq x y z
N MET A 1 4.49 -64.22 17.38
CA MET A 1 5.18 -63.02 17.83
C MET A 1 4.83 -61.91 16.85
N LYS A 2 3.82 -61.09 17.17
CA LYS A 2 3.33 -59.98 16.31
C LYS A 2 3.93 -58.71 16.84
N ILE A 3 4.73 -58.05 16.04
CA ILE A 3 5.31 -56.72 16.35
C ILE A 3 4.36 -55.68 15.76
N ALA A 4 3.74 -54.87 16.63
CA ALA A 4 2.93 -53.72 16.24
C ALA A 4 3.83 -52.49 16.14
N VAL A 5 3.88 -51.90 14.96
CA VAL A 5 4.58 -50.63 14.71
C VAL A 5 3.56 -49.50 14.94
N GLY A 6 3.75 -48.78 16.03
CA GLY A 6 2.95 -47.58 16.33
C GLY A 6 3.47 -46.37 15.59
N VAL A 7 2.67 -45.81 14.68
CA VAL A 7 2.93 -44.51 14.05
C VAL A 7 2.52 -43.42 15.03
N ARG A 8 3.47 -42.64 15.51
CA ARG A 8 3.19 -41.41 16.28
C ARG A 8 3.00 -40.25 15.30
N LEU A 9 1.78 -39.75 15.21
CA LEU A 9 1.53 -38.42 14.61
C LEU A 9 2.08 -37.34 15.54
N ALA A 10 3.05 -36.59 15.05
CA ALA A 10 3.48 -35.36 15.69
C ALA A 10 2.54 -34.22 15.24
N ALA A 11 1.71 -33.76 16.14
CA ALA A 11 0.95 -32.54 15.93
C ALA A 11 1.91 -31.32 16.07
N VAL A 12 2.20 -30.65 14.98
CA VAL A 12 2.91 -29.38 14.99
C VAL A 12 1.89 -28.32 15.38
N GLY A 13 1.84 -27.97 16.65
CA GLY A 13 1.09 -26.83 17.13
C GLY A 13 1.81 -25.54 16.75
N ALA A 14 1.22 -24.77 15.86
CA ALA A 14 1.66 -23.41 15.59
C ALA A 14 1.37 -22.55 16.82
N VAL A 15 2.37 -22.27 17.61
CA VAL A 15 2.29 -21.26 18.69
C VAL A 15 2.39 -19.89 18.05
N ILE A 16 1.25 -19.24 17.86
CA ILE A 16 1.22 -17.82 17.50
C ILE A 16 1.64 -17.05 18.75
N TRP A 17 2.88 -16.65 18.82
CA TRP A 17 3.35 -15.67 19.78
C TRP A 17 2.79 -14.31 19.37
N ALA A 18 1.65 -13.92 19.95
CA ALA A 18 1.24 -12.54 20.01
C ALA A 18 2.19 -11.79 20.95
N GLY A 19 3.36 -11.45 20.41
CA GLY A 19 4.31 -10.56 21.08
C GLY A 19 3.68 -9.17 21.14
N MET A 20 2.92 -8.86 22.21
CA MET A 20 2.71 -7.48 22.62
C MET A 20 4.08 -6.92 22.99
N ALA A 21 4.81 -6.39 22.02
CA ALA A 21 5.95 -5.54 22.30
C ALA A 21 5.41 -4.34 23.08
N SER A 22 5.68 -4.32 24.39
CA SER A 22 5.44 -3.14 25.21
C SER A 22 6.29 -2.01 24.61
N VAL A 23 5.62 -1.06 23.97
CA VAL A 23 6.26 0.19 23.56
C VAL A 23 6.81 0.80 24.85
N PRO A 24 8.12 1.05 24.97
CA PRO A 24 8.65 1.77 26.12
C PRO A 24 7.92 3.11 26.14
N ALA A 25 7.24 3.43 27.26
CA ALA A 25 6.70 4.74 27.48
C ALA A 25 7.84 5.73 27.33
N MET A 26 7.83 6.54 26.28
CA MET A 26 8.79 7.66 26.17
C MET A 26 8.63 8.48 27.45
N ALA A 27 9.75 8.73 28.13
CA ALA A 27 9.75 9.63 29.26
C ALA A 27 9.02 10.92 28.85
N ALA A 28 8.22 11.51 29.75
CA ALA A 28 7.45 12.71 29.45
C ALA A 28 8.36 13.79 28.89
N GLY A 29 8.47 13.83 27.55
CA GLY A 29 9.32 14.74 26.81
C GLY A 29 8.74 16.17 26.86
N LYS A 30 9.50 17.13 26.38
CA LYS A 30 9.05 18.51 26.20
C LYS A 30 7.77 18.52 25.33
N VAL A 31 6.76 19.30 25.74
CA VAL A 31 5.58 19.58 24.91
C VAL A 31 5.73 20.96 24.29
N CYS A 32 5.58 21.03 22.97
CA CYS A 32 5.76 22.23 22.20
C CYS A 32 4.48 22.52 21.40
N ASP A 33 3.64 23.39 21.93
CA ASP A 33 2.43 23.87 21.22
C ASP A 33 2.83 24.80 20.09
N VAL A 34 2.46 24.50 18.85
CA VAL A 34 2.82 25.29 17.67
C VAL A 34 2.37 26.77 17.76
N LYS A 35 1.29 27.06 18.50
CA LYS A 35 0.81 28.43 18.73
C LYS A 35 1.80 29.24 19.56
N THR A 36 2.55 28.63 20.48
CA THR A 36 3.59 29.32 21.26
C THR A 36 4.79 29.71 20.39
N TYR A 37 4.94 29.10 19.24
CA TYR A 37 5.95 29.44 18.22
C TYR A 37 5.42 30.41 17.16
N GLY A 38 4.17 30.85 17.29
CA GLY A 38 3.57 31.89 16.43
C GLY A 38 2.60 31.38 15.38
N ALA A 39 2.31 30.07 15.33
CA ALA A 39 1.30 29.52 14.44
C ALA A 39 -0.08 30.10 14.76
N LYS A 40 -0.83 30.46 13.73
CA LYS A 40 -2.18 31.07 13.85
C LYS A 40 -3.28 30.02 13.81
N GLY A 41 -3.18 29.06 12.91
CA GLY A 41 -4.22 28.06 12.71
C GLY A 41 -5.55 28.66 12.20
N ASP A 42 -5.49 29.75 11.43
CA ASP A 42 -6.64 30.52 10.94
C ASP A 42 -7.06 30.14 9.50
N GLY A 43 -6.40 29.15 8.88
CA GLY A 43 -6.69 28.69 7.53
C GLY A 43 -6.15 29.57 6.39
N THR A 44 -5.45 30.66 6.72
CA THR A 44 -4.97 31.62 5.74
C THR A 44 -3.50 31.99 5.91
N THR A 45 -3.05 32.12 7.15
CA THR A 45 -1.64 32.40 7.46
C THR A 45 -0.76 31.20 7.18
N LYS A 46 0.37 31.40 6.48
CA LYS A 46 1.38 30.33 6.34
C LYS A 46 2.09 30.10 7.68
N ASP A 47 1.77 28.99 8.32
CA ASP A 47 2.28 28.61 9.64
C ASP A 47 3.54 27.73 9.58
N THR A 48 4.08 27.46 8.39
CA THR A 48 5.22 26.55 8.16
C THR A 48 6.38 26.81 9.10
N ILE A 49 6.82 28.08 9.20
CA ILE A 49 7.99 28.46 10.01
C ILE A 49 7.74 28.16 11.48
N ALA A 50 6.54 28.47 11.99
CA ALA A 50 6.16 28.26 13.37
C ALA A 50 6.08 26.74 13.70
N VAL A 51 5.45 25.96 12.82
CA VAL A 51 5.35 24.49 12.97
C VAL A 51 6.74 23.85 12.90
N GLN A 52 7.57 24.20 11.90
CA GLN A 52 8.92 23.63 11.80
C GLN A 52 9.79 24.03 12.99
N LYS A 53 9.70 25.26 13.46
CA LYS A 53 10.43 25.71 14.65
C LYS A 53 10.01 24.94 15.91
N ALA A 54 8.72 24.66 16.08
CA ALA A 54 8.24 23.81 17.16
C ALA A 54 8.86 22.40 17.09
N ILE A 55 8.93 21.81 15.89
CA ILE A 55 9.56 20.52 15.66
C ILE A 55 11.05 20.58 16.04
N ASP A 56 11.77 21.55 15.49
CA ASP A 56 13.22 21.65 15.69
C ASP A 56 13.59 21.87 17.16
N GLU A 57 12.87 22.74 17.86
CA GLU A 57 13.15 23.03 19.28
C GLU A 57 12.66 21.92 20.23
N CYS A 58 11.57 21.22 19.85
CA CYS A 58 11.07 20.12 20.66
C CYS A 58 11.99 18.90 20.63
N THR A 59 12.73 18.74 19.55
CA THR A 59 13.63 17.61 19.31
C THR A 59 15.10 17.92 19.53
N ALA A 60 15.46 19.14 19.90
CA ALA A 60 16.84 19.58 20.09
C ALA A 60 17.60 18.84 21.23
N GLY A 61 16.88 18.18 22.13
CA GLY A 61 17.45 17.43 23.26
C GLY A 61 17.41 15.91 23.04
N LYS A 62 18.21 15.18 23.84
CA LYS A 62 18.26 13.70 23.75
C LYS A 62 16.98 13.00 24.17
N GLY A 63 16.04 13.70 24.83
CA GLY A 63 14.78 13.12 25.33
C GLY A 63 13.63 13.14 24.34
N GLY A 64 13.79 13.78 23.19
CA GLY A 64 12.69 13.99 22.26
C GLY A 64 11.57 14.89 22.79
N GLY A 65 10.43 14.94 22.10
CA GLY A 65 9.29 15.74 22.55
C GLY A 65 8.02 15.53 21.74
N THR A 66 6.93 16.10 22.27
CA THR A 66 5.64 16.14 21.60
C THR A 66 5.39 17.54 21.03
N VAL A 67 5.22 17.60 19.71
CA VAL A 67 4.75 18.81 19.03
C VAL A 67 3.22 18.73 19.00
N GLU A 68 2.61 19.62 19.74
CA GLU A 68 1.15 19.71 19.85
C GLU A 68 0.63 20.67 18.79
N VAL A 69 -0.31 20.19 17.98
CA VAL A 69 -1.06 20.99 17.00
C VAL A 69 -2.51 21.09 17.49
N PRO A 70 -2.89 22.17 18.20
CA PRO A 70 -4.24 22.36 18.70
C PRO A 70 -5.27 22.53 17.58
N ALA A 71 -6.56 22.48 17.90
CA ALA A 71 -7.64 22.76 16.96
C ALA A 71 -7.41 24.05 16.16
N GLY A 72 -7.60 23.98 14.85
CA GLY A 72 -7.35 25.06 13.88
C GLY A 72 -6.87 24.51 12.54
N THR A 73 -6.83 25.39 11.53
CA THR A 73 -6.33 25.04 10.19
C THR A 73 -5.02 25.76 9.92
N TYR A 74 -3.94 25.00 9.89
CA TYR A 74 -2.58 25.50 9.73
C TYR A 74 -2.11 25.31 8.28
N VAL A 75 -1.99 26.37 7.52
CA VAL A 75 -1.47 26.30 6.15
C VAL A 75 0.04 26.12 6.20
N ILE A 76 0.53 25.01 5.66
CA ILE A 76 1.95 24.67 5.68
C ILE A 76 2.50 24.38 4.28
N ALA A 77 3.70 24.85 4.00
CA ALA A 77 4.61 24.26 3.03
C ALA A 77 5.23 22.97 3.60
N PRO A 78 6.04 22.22 2.84
CA PRO A 78 6.72 21.03 3.34
C PRO A 78 7.39 21.21 4.70
N ILE A 79 7.13 20.29 5.63
CA ILE A 79 7.77 20.18 6.94
C ILE A 79 8.56 18.89 7.08
N VAL A 80 9.61 18.92 7.91
CA VAL A 80 10.52 17.80 8.14
C VAL A 80 10.44 17.35 9.58
N LEU A 81 9.99 16.11 9.79
CA LEU A 81 9.97 15.44 11.09
C LEU A 81 11.38 15.00 11.48
N LYS A 82 11.66 14.95 12.77
CA LYS A 82 12.95 14.58 13.36
C LYS A 82 12.83 13.29 14.17
N SER A 83 13.96 12.69 14.50
CA SER A 83 13.97 11.52 15.38
C SER A 83 13.47 11.83 16.79
N ASN A 84 12.90 10.81 17.43
CA ASN A 84 12.45 10.84 18.83
C ASN A 84 11.36 11.87 19.09
N MET A 85 10.33 11.94 18.23
CA MET A 85 9.25 12.89 18.38
C MET A 85 7.86 12.28 18.25
N THR A 86 6.89 12.95 18.86
CA THR A 86 5.48 12.79 18.57
C THR A 86 4.94 14.07 17.91
N LEU A 87 4.31 13.94 16.76
CA LEU A 87 3.44 14.98 16.19
C LEU A 87 2.01 14.63 16.60
N HIS A 88 1.46 15.37 17.56
CA HIS A 88 0.10 15.17 18.01
C HIS A 88 -0.85 16.18 17.34
N LEU A 89 -1.80 15.67 16.56
CA LEU A 89 -2.84 16.46 15.92
C LEU A 89 -4.11 16.34 16.76
N ALA A 90 -4.45 17.38 17.52
CA ALA A 90 -5.66 17.39 18.31
C ALA A 90 -6.91 17.24 17.44
N LYS A 91 -8.02 16.85 18.03
CA LYS A 91 -9.30 16.87 17.31
C LYS A 91 -9.55 18.26 16.69
N ASP A 92 -10.05 18.27 15.45
CA ASP A 92 -10.30 19.49 14.66
C ASP A 92 -9.00 20.29 14.30
N ALA A 93 -7.83 19.73 14.49
CA ALA A 93 -6.59 20.27 13.93
C ALA A 93 -6.41 19.81 12.48
N THR A 94 -6.03 20.71 11.59
CA THR A 94 -5.71 20.41 10.20
C THR A 94 -4.38 21.02 9.81
N LEU A 95 -3.42 20.20 9.39
CA LEU A 95 -2.27 20.64 8.62
C LEU A 95 -2.68 20.67 7.16
N LEU A 96 -2.85 21.87 6.59
CA LEU A 96 -3.33 22.07 5.24
C LEU A 96 -2.17 22.45 4.31
N GLY A 97 -1.96 21.68 3.26
CA GLY A 97 -0.93 21.94 2.27
C GLY A 97 -1.10 23.31 1.59
N SER A 98 0.00 24.02 1.44
CA SER A 98 0.00 25.33 0.75
C SER A 98 -0.55 25.19 -0.67
N PRO A 99 -1.44 26.08 -1.10
CA PRO A 99 -1.91 26.14 -2.49
C PRO A 99 -0.87 26.74 -3.45
N ASP A 100 0.26 27.21 -2.96
CA ASP A 100 1.32 27.78 -3.78
C ASP A 100 2.32 26.68 -4.19
N MET A 101 2.33 26.30 -5.47
CA MET A 101 3.24 25.27 -5.99
C MET A 101 4.72 25.63 -5.79
N THR A 102 5.06 26.92 -5.67
CA THR A 102 6.44 27.38 -5.49
C THR A 102 6.99 27.10 -4.08
N ASP A 103 6.13 26.78 -3.13
CA ASP A 103 6.53 26.38 -1.78
C ASP A 103 7.15 24.97 -1.72
N TYR A 104 6.98 24.17 -2.79
CA TYR A 104 7.45 22.79 -2.84
C TYR A 104 8.73 22.69 -3.67
N SER A 105 9.86 22.53 -3.01
CA SER A 105 11.15 22.39 -3.68
C SER A 105 11.22 21.10 -4.52
N LYS A 106 11.92 21.17 -5.64
CA LYS A 106 12.15 20.01 -6.52
C LYS A 106 13.07 19.01 -5.84
N VAL A 107 12.73 17.76 -5.90
CA VAL A 107 13.51 16.61 -5.41
C VAL A 107 13.46 15.47 -6.42
N VAL A 108 14.25 14.42 -6.17
CA VAL A 108 14.16 13.15 -6.90
C VAL A 108 13.71 12.09 -5.92
N PHE A 109 12.62 11.41 -6.23
CA PHE A 109 12.13 10.26 -5.49
C PHE A 109 12.21 9.02 -6.37
N ALA A 110 12.78 7.92 -5.83
CA ALA A 110 13.20 6.78 -6.62
C ALA A 110 14.14 7.23 -7.76
N ARG A 111 13.67 7.47 -8.94
CA ARG A 111 14.43 8.05 -10.06
C ARG A 111 13.67 9.14 -10.78
N HIS A 112 12.51 9.48 -10.25
CA HIS A 112 11.60 10.40 -10.89
C HIS A 112 11.73 11.80 -10.30
N PRO A 113 11.85 12.85 -11.14
CA PRO A 113 11.74 14.22 -10.69
C PRO A 113 10.36 14.45 -10.06
N THR A 114 10.33 14.98 -8.84
CA THR A 114 9.10 15.31 -8.12
C THR A 114 9.33 16.56 -7.26
N VAL A 115 8.44 16.80 -6.33
CA VAL A 115 8.58 17.87 -5.32
C VAL A 115 8.55 17.27 -3.92
N GLN A 116 8.99 18.04 -2.95
CA GLN A 116 8.99 17.61 -1.55
C GLN A 116 7.60 17.14 -1.11
N PRO A 117 7.50 16.08 -0.29
CA PRO A 117 6.25 15.69 0.35
C PRO A 117 5.81 16.79 1.33
N LEU A 118 4.52 16.85 1.62
CA LEU A 118 3.99 17.82 2.59
C LEU A 118 4.56 17.61 3.99
N VAL A 119 4.61 16.35 4.42
CA VAL A 119 5.22 15.93 5.70
C VAL A 119 6.26 14.85 5.38
N GLY A 120 7.51 15.08 5.72
CA GLY A 120 8.57 14.14 5.42
C GLY A 120 9.49 13.85 6.60
N SER A 121 10.13 12.68 6.58
CA SER A 121 11.30 12.38 7.40
C SER A 121 12.37 11.70 6.57
N VAL A 122 13.63 11.96 6.87
CA VAL A 122 14.77 11.33 6.17
C VAL A 122 15.77 10.83 7.22
N ASN A 123 16.14 9.54 7.14
CA ASN A 123 17.08 8.90 8.09
C ASN A 123 16.72 9.14 9.57
N ALA A 124 15.42 9.15 9.87
CA ALA A 124 14.92 9.43 11.21
C ALA A 124 14.36 8.17 11.89
N GLU A 125 14.27 8.19 13.21
CA GLU A 125 13.78 7.07 13.99
C GLU A 125 12.90 7.50 15.17
N ASN A 126 12.05 6.59 15.63
CA ASN A 126 11.16 6.82 16.78
C ASN A 126 10.23 8.01 16.54
N ILE A 127 9.49 8.00 15.44
CA ILE A 127 8.50 9.03 15.12
C ILE A 127 7.09 8.47 15.37
N THR A 128 6.30 9.23 16.08
CA THR A 128 4.86 8.98 16.23
C THR A 128 4.07 10.14 15.63
N ILE A 129 3.07 9.85 14.80
CA ILE A 129 2.03 10.80 14.38
C ILE A 129 0.73 10.27 14.95
N ASN A 130 0.05 11.00 15.82
CA ASN A 130 -1.18 10.53 16.43
C ASN A 130 -2.19 11.64 16.67
N GLY A 131 -3.38 11.24 17.17
CA GLY A 131 -4.48 12.14 17.46
C GLY A 131 -5.69 11.91 16.56
N GLU A 132 -6.61 12.86 16.53
CA GLU A 132 -7.85 12.79 15.74
C GLU A 132 -7.89 13.86 14.63
N GLY A 133 -6.78 14.57 14.41
CA GLY A 133 -6.68 15.63 13.41
C GLY A 133 -6.40 15.11 11.99
N THR A 134 -6.18 16.06 11.09
CA THR A 134 -6.07 15.81 9.65
C THR A 134 -4.77 16.35 9.08
N ILE A 135 -4.14 15.59 8.20
CA ILE A 135 -3.14 16.04 7.24
C ILE A 135 -3.82 16.11 5.88
N ASP A 136 -4.05 17.31 5.36
CA ASP A 136 -4.71 17.56 4.08
C ASP A 136 -3.69 18.12 3.08
N GLY A 137 -3.42 17.35 2.04
CA GLY A 137 -2.48 17.75 1.01
C GLY A 137 -2.95 18.90 0.11
N ASN A 138 -4.24 19.31 0.20
CA ASN A 138 -4.84 20.36 -0.62
C ASN A 138 -4.57 20.17 -2.12
N GLY A 139 -4.66 18.93 -2.60
CA GLY A 139 -4.13 18.46 -3.87
C GLY A 139 -4.82 18.99 -5.13
N HIS A 140 -5.94 19.72 -5.02
CA HIS A 140 -6.76 20.12 -6.17
C HIS A 140 -5.97 20.83 -7.27
N ILE A 141 -5.08 21.74 -6.91
CA ILE A 141 -4.27 22.49 -7.88
C ILE A 141 -3.35 21.57 -8.69
N TRP A 142 -2.81 20.53 -8.04
CA TRP A 142 -1.96 19.53 -8.66
C TRP A 142 -2.77 18.59 -9.56
N TRP A 143 -3.97 18.22 -9.15
CA TRP A 143 -4.85 17.35 -9.92
C TRP A 143 -5.35 18.04 -11.19
N ASP A 144 -5.72 19.32 -11.11
CA ASP A 144 -6.17 20.09 -12.23
C ASP A 144 -5.03 20.32 -13.25
N TYR A 145 -3.83 20.58 -12.76
CA TYR A 145 -2.63 20.63 -13.60
C TYR A 145 -2.43 19.32 -14.37
N VAL A 146 -2.40 18.18 -13.69
CA VAL A 146 -2.20 16.87 -14.32
C VAL A 146 -3.32 16.52 -15.30
N ARG A 147 -4.58 16.82 -14.95
CA ARG A 147 -5.71 16.61 -15.88
C ARG A 147 -5.55 17.47 -17.13
N GLY A 148 -5.15 18.73 -16.98
CA GLY A 148 -4.88 19.63 -18.10
C GLY A 148 -3.82 19.06 -19.03
N VAL A 149 -2.71 18.58 -18.49
CA VAL A 149 -1.62 17.96 -19.27
C VAL A 149 -2.07 16.68 -19.98
N ARG A 150 -2.76 15.79 -19.29
CA ARG A 150 -3.31 14.55 -19.90
C ARG A 150 -4.31 14.87 -21.03
N ASN A 151 -5.17 15.85 -20.82
CA ASN A 151 -6.16 16.26 -21.82
C ASN A 151 -5.51 16.93 -23.04
N SER A 152 -4.30 17.49 -22.92
CA SER A 152 -3.55 18.05 -24.06
C SER A 152 -2.85 16.96 -24.92
N GLY A 153 -3.02 15.68 -24.59
CA GLY A 153 -2.44 14.56 -25.33
C GLY A 153 -0.97 14.27 -24.97
N VAL A 154 -0.40 14.97 -24.00
CA VAL A 154 0.93 14.64 -23.46
C VAL A 154 0.83 13.36 -22.66
N LEU A 155 1.45 12.31 -23.16
CA LEU A 155 1.54 11.02 -22.48
C LEU A 155 2.66 11.08 -21.44
N GLY A 156 2.40 10.50 -20.27
CA GLY A 156 3.37 10.38 -19.19
C GLY A 156 2.76 10.72 -17.83
N THR A 157 3.31 10.13 -16.80
CA THR A 157 2.91 10.34 -15.40
C THR A 157 3.89 11.24 -14.66
N ASP A 158 4.97 11.67 -15.32
CA ASP A 158 6.11 12.36 -14.72
C ASP A 158 5.83 13.86 -14.47
N HIS A 159 4.64 14.13 -13.95
CA HIS A 159 4.30 15.48 -13.51
C HIS A 159 4.55 15.58 -12.02
N PRO A 160 5.56 16.37 -11.61
CA PRO A 160 5.89 16.55 -10.20
C PRO A 160 4.68 16.95 -9.38
N ARG A 161 4.35 16.14 -8.40
CA ARG A 161 3.23 16.35 -7.46
C ARG A 161 3.68 15.96 -6.06
N PRO A 162 3.31 16.70 -4.99
CA PRO A 162 3.68 16.34 -3.65
C PRO A 162 2.93 15.08 -3.18
N MET A 163 3.67 14.17 -2.56
CA MET A 163 3.12 13.12 -1.73
C MET A 163 2.66 13.72 -0.38
N GLY A 164 1.77 13.03 0.33
CA GLY A 164 1.28 13.48 1.63
C GLY A 164 2.33 13.33 2.72
N VAL A 165 2.57 12.11 3.15
CA VAL A 165 3.50 11.76 4.22
C VAL A 165 4.54 10.77 3.68
N VAL A 166 5.83 11.07 3.82
CA VAL A 166 6.91 10.19 3.36
C VAL A 166 7.88 9.90 4.51
N PHE A 167 8.16 8.62 4.75
CA PHE A 167 9.17 8.15 5.69
C PHE A 167 10.32 7.56 4.89
N ASP A 168 11.32 8.39 4.57
CA ASP A 168 12.47 8.02 3.76
C ASP A 168 13.62 7.51 4.65
N HIS A 169 14.07 6.24 4.44
CA HIS A 169 15.10 5.58 5.23
C HIS A 169 14.88 5.71 6.74
N SER A 170 13.62 5.76 7.15
CA SER A 170 13.22 5.99 8.55
C SER A 170 12.75 4.70 9.22
N LYS A 171 12.84 4.59 10.54
CA LYS A 171 12.48 3.37 11.27
C LYS A 171 11.77 3.66 12.59
N HIS A 172 11.09 2.63 13.11
CA HIS A 172 10.31 2.72 14.35
C HIS A 172 9.24 3.81 14.26
N ILE A 173 8.39 3.72 13.23
CA ILE A 173 7.36 4.72 12.93
C ILE A 173 6.00 4.21 13.39
N ARG A 174 5.23 5.07 14.05
CA ARG A 174 3.85 4.81 14.45
C ARG A 174 2.96 5.94 13.96
N MET A 175 1.87 5.60 13.26
CA MET A 175 0.86 6.55 12.82
C MET A 175 -0.52 6.03 13.21
N GLU A 176 -1.26 6.79 14.03
CA GLU A 176 -2.48 6.29 14.64
C GLU A 176 -3.57 7.36 14.80
N GLY A 177 -4.81 7.01 14.44
CA GLY A 177 -6.02 7.79 14.68
C GLY A 177 -6.25 8.97 13.74
N VAL A 178 -5.26 9.40 12.99
CA VAL A 178 -5.33 10.59 12.14
C VAL A 178 -5.99 10.32 10.79
N THR A 179 -6.49 11.38 10.15
CA THR A 179 -6.91 11.39 8.75
C THR A 179 -5.77 11.91 7.87
N VAL A 180 -5.48 11.23 6.75
CA VAL A 180 -4.63 11.75 5.68
C VAL A 180 -5.47 11.86 4.43
N GLN A 181 -5.47 13.02 3.79
CA GLN A 181 -6.33 13.23 2.64
C GLN A 181 -5.77 14.17 1.59
N ASN A 182 -6.31 14.02 0.39
CA ASN A 182 -6.18 14.97 -0.72
C ASN A 182 -4.73 15.35 -1.07
N SER A 183 -3.76 14.45 -0.96
CA SER A 183 -2.41 14.76 -1.45
C SER A 183 -2.39 14.89 -2.96
N GLY A 184 -1.44 15.60 -3.50
CA GLY A 184 -1.27 15.76 -4.94
C GLY A 184 -0.97 14.44 -5.66
N PHE A 185 -0.35 13.50 -4.94
CA PHE A 185 0.06 12.16 -5.39
C PHE A 185 -0.25 11.12 -4.29
N TRP A 186 0.59 10.13 -4.05
CA TRP A 186 0.43 9.12 -3.01
C TRP A 186 0.26 9.73 -1.61
N GLN A 187 -0.54 9.09 -0.75
CA GLN A 187 -0.88 9.67 0.55
C GLN A 187 0.17 9.36 1.62
N ILE A 188 0.51 8.10 1.85
CA ILE A 188 1.47 7.66 2.88
C ILE A 188 2.49 6.72 2.24
N VAL A 189 3.76 7.05 2.30
CA VAL A 189 4.82 6.33 1.60
C VAL A 189 5.98 6.00 2.54
N PRO A 190 6.03 4.77 3.08
CA PRO A 190 7.28 4.21 3.59
C PRO A 190 8.24 3.94 2.43
N TYR A 191 9.45 4.52 2.47
CA TYR A 191 10.46 4.37 1.44
C TYR A 191 11.78 3.93 2.05
N TYR A 192 12.22 2.71 1.75
CA TYR A 192 13.34 2.04 2.43
C TYR A 192 13.24 2.15 3.96
N ALA A 193 12.03 2.02 4.47
CA ALA A 193 11.71 2.18 5.88
C ALA A 193 11.53 0.83 6.58
N ASP A 194 11.71 0.79 7.89
CA ASP A 194 11.63 -0.43 8.68
C ASP A 194 10.90 -0.24 10.01
N ASP A 195 10.14 -1.24 10.43
CA ASP A 195 9.30 -1.25 11.65
C ASP A 195 8.29 -0.10 11.70
N LEU A 196 7.21 -0.25 10.92
CA LEU A 196 6.14 0.74 10.84
C LEU A 196 4.79 0.15 11.28
N VAL A 197 4.00 0.95 11.97
CA VAL A 197 2.60 0.64 12.30
C VAL A 197 1.70 1.79 11.86
N PHE A 198 0.75 1.47 11.01
CA PHE A 198 -0.35 2.32 10.57
C PHE A 198 -1.65 1.76 11.13
N ARG A 199 -2.26 2.44 12.09
CA ARG A 199 -3.44 1.92 12.80
C ARG A 199 -4.55 2.95 12.93
N ASN A 200 -5.81 2.50 12.80
CA ASN A 200 -7.00 3.34 12.97
C ASN A 200 -6.96 4.60 12.08
N LEU A 201 -6.40 4.51 10.87
CA LEU A 201 -6.29 5.64 9.96
C LEU A 201 -7.50 5.77 9.06
N ARG A 202 -7.77 7.00 8.62
CA ARG A 202 -8.65 7.28 7.48
C ARG A 202 -7.83 7.91 6.37
N VAL A 203 -7.86 7.31 5.17
CA VAL A 203 -7.13 7.84 4.01
C VAL A 203 -8.11 8.14 2.88
N LEU A 204 -8.25 9.42 2.53
CA LEU A 204 -9.32 9.91 1.68
C LEU A 204 -8.79 10.76 0.51
N ALA A 205 -8.81 10.20 -0.69
CA ALA A 205 -8.41 10.94 -1.90
C ALA A 205 -9.07 10.34 -3.17
N PRO A 206 -10.42 10.28 -3.26
CA PRO A 206 -11.10 9.54 -4.31
C PRO A 206 -11.21 10.25 -5.66
N LEU A 207 -10.75 11.49 -5.77
CA LEU A 207 -11.06 12.36 -6.91
C LEU A 207 -9.93 12.50 -7.92
N SER A 208 -8.76 11.96 -7.66
CA SER A 208 -7.60 12.11 -8.56
C SER A 208 -6.90 10.78 -8.82
N PRO A 209 -6.34 10.59 -10.02
CA PRO A 209 -5.49 9.45 -10.30
C PRO A 209 -4.17 9.52 -9.52
N ASN A 210 -3.61 8.34 -9.23
CA ASN A 210 -2.37 8.15 -8.49
C ASN A 210 -2.43 8.72 -7.06
N THR A 211 -3.58 8.60 -6.42
CA THR A 211 -3.76 8.97 -5.01
C THR A 211 -3.87 7.72 -4.16
N ASP A 212 -2.91 6.82 -4.33
CA ASP A 212 -2.76 5.58 -3.57
C ASP A 212 -2.75 5.90 -2.07
N ALA A 213 -3.33 5.03 -1.22
CA ALA A 213 -3.43 5.33 0.20
C ALA A 213 -2.13 5.04 0.96
N ILE A 214 -1.61 3.82 0.88
CA ILE A 214 -0.38 3.44 1.57
C ILE A 214 0.49 2.64 0.62
N ASP A 215 1.69 3.15 0.33
CA ASP A 215 2.64 2.59 -0.61
C ASP A 215 3.94 2.15 0.08
N PRO A 216 3.98 0.95 0.69
CA PRO A 216 5.25 0.38 1.11
C PRO A 216 6.19 0.19 -0.08
N PHE A 217 7.32 0.89 -0.09
CA PHE A 217 8.29 0.85 -1.18
C PHE A 217 9.66 0.42 -0.64
N SER A 218 10.14 -0.77 -1.02
CA SER A 218 11.38 -1.38 -0.50
C SER A 218 11.48 -1.32 1.03
N SER A 219 10.35 -1.56 1.70
CA SER A 219 10.19 -1.38 3.13
C SER A 219 9.77 -2.66 3.82
N SER A 220 10.09 -2.80 5.11
CA SER A 220 9.89 -4.06 5.83
C SER A 220 9.30 -3.90 7.22
N ASN A 221 8.75 -5.01 7.76
CA ASN A 221 8.18 -5.08 9.10
C ASN A 221 7.05 -4.06 9.31
N ILE A 222 6.01 -4.15 8.45
CA ILE A 222 4.92 -3.17 8.40
C ILE A 222 3.61 -3.81 8.88
N VAL A 223 2.90 -3.12 9.73
CA VAL A 223 1.53 -3.43 10.15
C VAL A 223 0.59 -2.33 9.68
N ILE A 224 -0.44 -2.71 8.92
CA ILE A 224 -1.55 -1.86 8.49
C ILE A 224 -2.81 -2.46 9.09
N ASP A 225 -3.40 -1.79 10.07
CA ASP A 225 -4.44 -2.36 10.92
C ASP A 225 -5.58 -1.36 11.15
N HIS A 226 -6.84 -1.80 10.97
CA HIS A 226 -8.02 -0.96 11.12
C HIS A 226 -7.97 0.33 10.27
N VAL A 227 -7.50 0.24 9.03
CA VAL A 227 -7.46 1.37 8.09
C VAL A 227 -8.71 1.40 7.23
N PHE A 228 -9.32 2.57 7.16
CA PHE A 228 -10.33 2.89 6.15
C PHE A 228 -9.69 3.72 5.03
N ALA A 229 -9.81 3.27 3.77
CA ALA A 229 -9.32 4.04 2.63
C ALA A 229 -10.35 4.14 1.51
N SER A 230 -10.45 5.34 0.92
CA SER A 230 -11.23 5.62 -0.29
C SER A 230 -10.40 6.52 -1.19
N THR A 231 -9.90 5.98 -2.30
CA THR A 231 -8.83 6.59 -3.09
C THR A 231 -9.17 6.60 -4.58
N GLY A 232 -8.37 7.29 -5.35
CA GLY A 232 -8.48 7.32 -6.81
C GLY A 232 -7.52 6.34 -7.51
N ASP A 233 -6.68 5.62 -6.73
CA ASP A 233 -5.79 4.57 -7.20
C ASP A 233 -5.70 3.47 -6.13
N ASP A 234 -4.59 2.74 -5.98
CA ASP A 234 -4.48 1.59 -5.07
C ASP A 234 -4.78 1.97 -3.61
N ASN A 235 -5.53 1.13 -2.89
CA ASN A 235 -5.74 1.33 -1.45
C ASN A 235 -4.49 0.93 -0.65
N VAL A 236 -3.79 -0.10 -1.08
CA VAL A 236 -2.42 -0.39 -0.67
C VAL A 236 -1.64 -0.80 -1.92
N ALA A 237 -0.45 -0.24 -2.14
CA ALA A 237 0.41 -0.63 -3.24
C ALA A 237 1.81 -1.01 -2.75
N ILE A 238 2.08 -2.31 -2.65
CA ILE A 238 3.38 -2.81 -2.20
C ILE A 238 4.34 -2.82 -3.38
N LYS A 239 5.39 -2.01 -3.31
CA LYS A 239 6.39 -1.77 -4.35
C LYS A 239 7.80 -2.07 -3.81
N SER A 240 8.76 -2.36 -4.69
CA SER A 240 10.14 -2.62 -4.28
C SER A 240 11.16 -2.28 -5.38
N GLY A 241 10.97 -1.15 -6.01
CA GLY A 241 11.91 -0.62 -7.00
C GLY A 241 11.51 -0.87 -8.43
N GLU A 242 12.14 -0.10 -9.29
CA GLU A 242 12.03 -0.16 -10.73
C GLU A 242 13.40 -0.42 -11.34
N ILE A 243 13.42 -0.78 -12.61
CA ILE A 243 14.66 -0.85 -13.38
C ILE A 243 15.42 0.48 -13.27
N ASN A 244 16.71 0.40 -12.97
CA ASN A 244 17.60 1.57 -12.79
C ASN A 244 17.20 2.53 -11.65
N SER A 245 16.43 2.09 -10.67
CA SER A 245 16.26 2.86 -9.42
C SER A 245 17.62 3.09 -8.74
N PRO A 246 17.84 4.27 -8.13
CA PRO A 246 19.12 4.61 -7.49
C PRO A 246 19.25 3.98 -6.09
N GLY A 247 18.73 2.96 -5.78
CA GLY A 247 18.87 2.27 -4.49
C GLY A 247 19.26 0.82 -4.69
N PRO A 248 19.58 0.08 -3.64
CA PRO A 248 19.64 -1.36 -3.70
C PRO A 248 18.24 -1.87 -4.07
N ASP A 249 18.18 -2.96 -4.83
CA ASP A 249 16.90 -3.63 -5.12
C ASP A 249 16.44 -4.41 -3.86
N ASP A 250 16.10 -3.69 -2.79
CA ASP A 250 15.65 -4.28 -1.53
C ASP A 250 14.17 -4.69 -1.64
N PRO A 251 13.83 -5.90 -1.19
CA PRO A 251 12.45 -6.35 -1.22
C PRO A 251 11.58 -5.59 -0.21
N SER A 252 10.30 -5.45 -0.54
CA SER A 252 9.29 -5.19 0.49
C SER A 252 8.89 -6.51 1.14
N LYS A 253 8.95 -6.60 2.47
CA LYS A 253 8.73 -7.87 3.19
C LYS A 253 8.16 -7.74 4.58
N ASN A 254 7.57 -8.85 5.08
CA ASN A 254 6.98 -8.94 6.41
C ASN A 254 5.90 -7.86 6.61
N ILE A 255 4.91 -7.86 5.72
CA ILE A 255 3.81 -6.88 5.74
C ILE A 255 2.53 -7.59 6.17
N THR A 256 1.87 -7.05 7.18
CA THR A 256 0.60 -7.55 7.69
C THR A 256 -0.48 -6.48 7.51
N ILE A 257 -1.59 -6.84 6.87
CA ILE A 257 -2.73 -5.96 6.63
C ILE A 257 -3.97 -6.63 7.23
N THR A 258 -4.55 -6.03 8.26
CA THR A 258 -5.66 -6.65 8.99
C THR A 258 -6.80 -5.68 9.28
N ASP A 259 -8.02 -6.22 9.32
CA ASP A 259 -9.21 -5.50 9.79
C ASP A 259 -9.48 -4.18 9.05
N CYS A 260 -9.14 -4.13 7.75
CA CYS A 260 -9.25 -2.93 6.92
C CYS A 260 -10.53 -2.92 6.08
N THR A 261 -11.00 -1.71 5.76
CA THR A 261 -12.13 -1.48 4.86
C THR A 261 -11.72 -0.53 3.74
N PHE A 262 -11.88 -0.98 2.50
CA PHE A 262 -11.53 -0.22 1.32
C PHE A 262 -12.76 0.05 0.46
N GLU A 263 -13.01 1.34 0.21
CA GLU A 263 -14.07 1.81 -0.67
C GLU A 263 -13.44 2.67 -1.77
N ARG A 264 -13.82 2.45 -3.03
CA ARG A 264 -13.18 3.06 -4.19
C ARG A 264 -11.64 2.82 -4.20
N GLY A 265 -11.03 2.99 -5.34
CA GLY A 265 -9.62 2.69 -5.54
C GLY A 265 -9.41 1.34 -6.21
N HIS A 266 -8.17 0.88 -6.27
CA HIS A 266 -7.80 -0.32 -7.00
C HIS A 266 -7.52 -1.53 -6.10
N GLY A 267 -7.96 -1.51 -4.83
CA GLY A 267 -7.78 -2.61 -3.87
C GLY A 267 -6.36 -2.73 -3.32
N ILE A 268 -6.00 -3.92 -2.87
CA ILE A 268 -4.63 -4.23 -2.44
C ILE A 268 -3.84 -4.72 -3.63
N SER A 269 -2.81 -3.97 -4.01
CA SER A 269 -1.90 -4.29 -5.10
C SER A 269 -0.51 -4.68 -4.60
N ILE A 270 0.05 -5.74 -5.14
CA ILE A 270 1.48 -6.02 -5.14
C ILE A 270 1.98 -5.66 -6.55
N GLY A 271 2.88 -4.68 -6.61
CA GLY A 271 3.40 -4.18 -7.90
C GLY A 271 2.79 -2.85 -8.35
N SER A 272 3.10 -2.46 -9.59
CA SER A 272 3.82 -3.19 -10.66
C SER A 272 5.36 -3.16 -10.50
N GLU A 273 5.90 -2.15 -9.83
CA GLU A 273 7.33 -1.89 -9.64
C GLU A 273 7.87 -2.78 -8.51
N ILE A 274 8.38 -3.97 -8.86
CA ILE A 274 8.82 -4.97 -7.89
C ILE A 274 10.22 -5.56 -8.23
N ALA A 275 11.11 -4.72 -8.72
CA ALA A 275 12.46 -5.15 -9.08
C ALA A 275 13.27 -5.71 -7.89
N GLY A 276 12.93 -5.35 -6.66
CA GLY A 276 13.50 -5.90 -5.44
C GLY A 276 12.78 -7.16 -4.90
N GLY A 277 11.59 -7.47 -5.43
CA GLY A 277 10.75 -8.57 -4.94
C GLY A 277 9.82 -8.17 -3.79
N VAL A 278 8.84 -9.04 -3.51
CA VAL A 278 7.90 -8.88 -2.39
C VAL A 278 7.70 -10.22 -1.70
N GLN A 279 7.90 -10.27 -0.40
CA GLN A 279 7.89 -11.53 0.36
C GLN A 279 7.17 -11.41 1.69
N ASN A 280 6.54 -12.50 2.14
CA ASN A 280 5.91 -12.58 3.45
C ASN A 280 4.85 -11.48 3.65
N VAL A 281 3.81 -11.48 2.81
CA VAL A 281 2.64 -10.57 2.95
C VAL A 281 1.45 -11.37 3.46
N HIS A 282 0.88 -10.92 4.56
CA HIS A 282 -0.31 -11.51 5.15
C HIS A 282 -1.45 -10.48 5.19
N VAL A 283 -2.58 -10.84 4.56
CA VAL A 283 -3.79 -10.01 4.51
C VAL A 283 -4.94 -10.80 5.13
N GLU A 284 -5.58 -10.28 6.15
CA GLU A 284 -6.65 -10.99 6.84
C GLU A 284 -7.79 -10.06 7.28
N ARG A 285 -9.03 -10.50 7.18
CA ARG A 285 -10.25 -9.75 7.58
C ARG A 285 -10.35 -8.37 6.92
N VAL A 286 -10.25 -8.36 5.60
CA VAL A 286 -10.36 -7.13 4.80
C VAL A 286 -11.61 -7.15 3.95
N SER A 287 -12.29 -6.02 3.89
CA SER A 287 -13.47 -5.81 3.05
C SER A 287 -13.22 -4.76 1.95
N PHE A 288 -13.70 -5.09 0.74
CA PHE A 288 -13.66 -4.20 -0.42
C PHE A 288 -15.08 -3.89 -0.90
N LYS A 289 -15.37 -2.64 -1.19
CA LYS A 289 -16.67 -2.21 -1.67
C LYS A 289 -16.55 -1.21 -2.80
N GLY A 290 -16.98 -1.61 -3.99
CA GLY A 290 -16.95 -0.74 -5.18
C GLY A 290 -15.55 -0.33 -5.65
N THR A 291 -14.51 -1.07 -5.28
CA THR A 291 -13.14 -0.87 -5.78
C THR A 291 -12.99 -1.44 -7.19
N ASP A 292 -11.98 -1.01 -7.91
CA ASP A 292 -11.69 -1.56 -9.24
C ASP A 292 -11.18 -3.01 -9.15
N ASN A 293 -10.37 -3.32 -8.14
CA ASN A 293 -9.96 -4.67 -7.82
C ASN A 293 -10.12 -4.95 -6.32
N GLY A 294 -10.22 -6.22 -5.96
CA GLY A 294 -10.03 -6.66 -4.58
C GLY A 294 -8.58 -7.03 -4.33
N ILE A 295 -8.20 -8.24 -4.71
CA ILE A 295 -6.83 -8.74 -4.65
C ILE A 295 -6.16 -8.53 -6.01
N ARG A 296 -4.99 -7.88 -6.03
CA ARG A 296 -4.28 -7.57 -7.26
C ARG A 296 -2.79 -7.86 -7.12
N ILE A 297 -2.23 -8.70 -8.00
CA ILE A 297 -0.78 -8.92 -8.12
C ILE A 297 -0.41 -8.67 -9.57
N LYS A 298 0.42 -7.67 -9.82
CA LYS A 298 0.69 -7.17 -11.17
C LYS A 298 2.16 -6.88 -11.38
N SER A 299 2.72 -7.33 -12.50
CA SER A 299 4.04 -6.92 -12.97
C SER A 299 4.19 -7.12 -14.47
N ALA A 300 5.36 -6.83 -15.00
CA ALA A 300 5.74 -7.06 -16.38
C ALA A 300 7.18 -7.55 -16.47
N ARG A 301 7.59 -8.06 -17.64
CA ARG A 301 8.93 -8.63 -17.90
C ARG A 301 10.08 -7.70 -17.56
N ASP A 302 9.86 -6.40 -17.54
CA ASP A 302 10.87 -5.35 -17.36
C ASP A 302 10.96 -4.76 -15.96
N ARG A 303 10.11 -5.23 -15.01
CA ARG A 303 10.00 -4.60 -13.69
C ARG A 303 9.64 -5.56 -12.55
N GLY A 304 9.74 -6.86 -12.79
CA GLY A 304 9.41 -7.91 -11.85
C GLY A 304 10.61 -8.40 -11.05
N ASN A 305 10.34 -9.31 -10.17
CA ASN A 305 11.24 -10.17 -9.41
C ASN A 305 10.39 -11.20 -8.66
N ASP A 306 10.94 -11.78 -7.59
CA ASP A 306 10.29 -12.78 -6.75
C ASP A 306 9.12 -12.20 -5.93
N VAL A 307 7.93 -12.78 -6.08
CA VAL A 307 6.76 -12.51 -5.24
C VAL A 307 6.34 -13.83 -4.62
N SER A 308 6.57 -13.99 -3.33
CA SER A 308 6.43 -15.28 -2.67
C SER A 308 5.94 -15.19 -1.23
N ASN A 309 5.35 -16.29 -0.76
CA ASN A 309 4.78 -16.42 0.58
C ASN A 309 3.73 -15.32 0.87
N ILE A 310 2.71 -15.27 0.00
CA ILE A 310 1.63 -14.30 0.07
C ILE A 310 0.36 -15.01 0.54
N SER A 311 -0.33 -14.48 1.53
CA SER A 311 -1.57 -15.05 2.03
C SER A 311 -2.67 -14.01 2.17
N TYR A 312 -3.87 -14.39 1.68
CA TYR A 312 -5.12 -13.65 1.87
C TYR A 312 -6.10 -14.57 2.58
N LYS A 313 -6.69 -14.11 3.67
CA LYS A 313 -7.62 -14.89 4.47
C LYS A 313 -8.79 -14.04 4.95
N ASP A 314 -10.00 -14.65 4.95
CA ASP A 314 -11.23 -14.01 5.42
C ASP A 314 -11.50 -12.66 4.71
N ILE A 315 -11.54 -12.69 3.36
CA ILE A 315 -11.70 -11.51 2.49
C ILE A 315 -13.13 -11.44 1.95
N THR A 316 -13.74 -10.28 2.02
CA THR A 316 -15.07 -10.01 1.45
C THR A 316 -15.02 -8.89 0.41
N MET A 317 -15.75 -9.07 -0.68
CA MET A 317 -15.78 -8.12 -1.79
C MET A 317 -17.21 -7.90 -2.27
N GLU A 318 -17.61 -6.65 -2.42
CA GLU A 318 -18.93 -6.27 -2.94
C GLU A 318 -18.78 -5.30 -4.11
N ASN A 319 -19.39 -5.63 -5.26
CA ASN A 319 -19.44 -4.75 -6.44
C ASN A 319 -18.07 -4.26 -6.92
N VAL A 320 -17.04 -5.10 -6.83
CA VAL A 320 -15.70 -4.79 -7.37
C VAL A 320 -15.67 -5.06 -8.88
N LYS A 321 -14.85 -4.34 -9.65
CA LYS A 321 -14.76 -4.61 -11.09
C LYS A 321 -14.11 -5.96 -11.37
N ILE A 322 -13.00 -6.29 -10.71
CA ILE A 322 -12.33 -7.58 -10.79
C ILE A 322 -12.00 -8.06 -9.38
N ALA A 323 -12.55 -9.22 -8.96
CA ALA A 323 -12.34 -9.67 -7.58
C ALA A 323 -10.89 -10.12 -7.34
N ILE A 324 -10.34 -10.97 -8.21
CA ILE A 324 -8.96 -11.43 -8.15
C ILE A 324 -8.29 -11.16 -9.49
N TYR A 325 -7.22 -10.36 -9.49
CA TYR A 325 -6.45 -10.03 -10.67
C TYR A 325 -4.97 -10.30 -10.47
N ILE A 326 -4.45 -11.36 -11.10
CA ILE A 326 -3.03 -11.69 -11.12
C ILE A 326 -2.56 -11.62 -12.57
N THR A 327 -1.62 -10.72 -12.88
CA THR A 327 -1.08 -10.56 -14.23
C THR A 327 0.41 -10.26 -14.24
N GLU A 328 1.12 -10.89 -15.15
CA GLU A 328 2.50 -10.59 -15.49
C GLU A 328 2.62 -9.85 -16.84
N PHE A 329 1.49 -9.34 -17.36
CA PHE A 329 1.39 -8.52 -18.58
C PHE A 329 0.99 -7.07 -18.28
N TYR A 330 1.29 -6.56 -17.08
CA TYR A 330 0.86 -5.22 -16.69
C TYR A 330 1.34 -4.13 -17.65
N ALA A 331 0.48 -3.10 -17.84
CA ALA A 331 0.54 -2.04 -18.85
C ALA A 331 0.24 -2.50 -20.29
N SER A 332 -0.02 -3.78 -20.53
CA SER A 332 -0.62 -4.31 -21.74
C SER A 332 -1.93 -5.04 -21.40
N LYS A 333 -2.65 -5.49 -22.40
CA LYS A 333 -3.78 -6.41 -22.20
C LYS A 333 -3.25 -7.81 -21.97
N ASP A 334 -3.91 -8.56 -21.08
CA ASP A 334 -3.69 -9.99 -20.97
C ASP A 334 -3.91 -10.64 -22.34
N PRO A 335 -3.06 -11.59 -22.78
CA PRO A 335 -3.16 -12.18 -24.10
C PRO A 335 -4.40 -13.05 -24.22
N GLU A 336 -5.09 -12.99 -25.37
CA GLU A 336 -6.24 -13.84 -25.67
C GLU A 336 -5.85 -15.26 -26.11
N GLY A 337 -4.58 -15.52 -26.36
CA GLY A 337 -4.04 -16.79 -26.84
C GLY A 337 -2.63 -17.06 -26.35
N GLU A 338 -1.98 -18.05 -26.97
CA GLU A 338 -0.60 -18.36 -26.64
C GLU A 338 0.33 -17.26 -27.16
N VAL A 339 1.31 -16.90 -26.33
CA VAL A 339 2.36 -15.95 -26.66
C VAL A 339 3.73 -16.65 -26.56
N PRO A 340 4.75 -16.20 -27.32
CA PRO A 340 6.08 -16.79 -27.26
C PRO A 340 6.72 -16.51 -25.90
N ALA A 341 7.47 -17.50 -25.41
CA ALA A 341 8.36 -17.33 -24.27
C ALA A 341 9.54 -16.42 -24.61
N GLU A 342 9.96 -15.62 -23.65
CA GLU A 342 11.15 -14.78 -23.75
C GLU A 342 12.25 -15.26 -22.80
N PRO A 343 13.52 -14.87 -23.00
CA PRO A 343 14.59 -15.22 -22.07
C PRO A 343 14.31 -14.68 -20.67
N VAL A 344 14.43 -15.53 -19.66
CA VAL A 344 14.31 -15.14 -18.25
C VAL A 344 15.46 -14.20 -17.89
N THR A 345 15.12 -13.05 -17.32
CA THR A 345 16.07 -12.05 -16.82
C THR A 345 15.93 -11.86 -15.31
N ARG A 346 16.75 -11.02 -14.72
CA ARG A 346 16.61 -10.60 -13.32
C ARG A 346 15.25 -9.95 -13.05
N LEU A 347 14.69 -9.27 -14.04
CA LEU A 347 13.44 -8.53 -13.94
C LEU A 347 12.20 -9.33 -14.39
N THR A 348 12.37 -10.58 -14.77
CA THR A 348 11.23 -11.45 -15.05
C THR A 348 10.48 -11.71 -13.74
N PRO A 349 9.18 -11.39 -13.63
CA PRO A 349 8.40 -11.66 -12.42
C PRO A 349 8.31 -13.17 -12.18
N LYS A 350 8.25 -13.55 -10.91
CA LYS A 350 8.08 -14.94 -10.45
C LYS A 350 7.07 -14.94 -9.32
N PHE A 351 5.82 -15.27 -9.65
CA PHE A 351 4.75 -15.29 -8.67
C PHE A 351 4.53 -16.73 -8.19
N HIS A 352 4.80 -16.98 -6.91
CA HIS A 352 4.65 -18.33 -6.36
C HIS A 352 4.30 -18.34 -4.86
N ASP A 353 3.84 -19.51 -4.38
CA ASP A 353 3.46 -19.74 -2.98
C ASP A 353 2.44 -18.71 -2.47
N ILE A 354 1.32 -18.60 -3.21
CA ILE A 354 0.22 -17.68 -2.93
C ILE A 354 -0.98 -18.49 -2.44
N THR A 355 -1.53 -18.11 -1.30
CA THR A 355 -2.71 -18.78 -0.73
C THR A 355 -3.85 -17.77 -0.54
N MET A 356 -5.04 -18.16 -0.96
CA MET A 356 -6.28 -17.43 -0.72
C MET A 356 -7.27 -18.36 -0.03
N GLU A 357 -7.66 -18.05 1.19
CA GLU A 357 -8.55 -18.85 2.02
C GLU A 357 -9.75 -18.03 2.52
N ASN A 358 -10.95 -18.58 2.44
CA ASN A 358 -12.20 -17.96 2.85
C ASN A 358 -12.41 -16.60 2.13
N VAL A 359 -12.41 -16.60 0.80
CA VAL A 359 -12.61 -15.40 -0.03
C VAL A 359 -14.01 -15.42 -0.64
N THR A 360 -14.78 -14.37 -0.42
CA THR A 360 -16.11 -14.23 -1.00
C THR A 360 -16.21 -12.92 -1.80
N ALA A 361 -16.71 -13.01 -3.03
CA ALA A 361 -16.99 -11.85 -3.87
C ALA A 361 -18.39 -11.93 -4.48
N THR A 362 -19.15 -10.84 -4.37
CA THR A 362 -20.50 -10.72 -4.96
C THR A 362 -20.62 -9.49 -5.84
N GLY A 363 -21.40 -9.60 -6.90
CA GLY A 363 -21.67 -8.47 -7.82
C GLY A 363 -20.46 -7.97 -8.58
N SER A 364 -19.43 -8.79 -8.77
CA SER A 364 -18.20 -8.38 -9.48
C SER A 364 -18.44 -8.25 -10.99
N GLY A 365 -17.62 -7.44 -11.66
CA GLY A 365 -17.57 -7.42 -13.12
C GLY A 365 -16.91 -8.69 -13.68
N VAL A 366 -15.75 -9.06 -13.13
CA VAL A 366 -14.99 -10.28 -13.44
C VAL A 366 -14.70 -11.01 -12.13
N ALA A 367 -14.99 -12.32 -12.10
CA ALA A 367 -14.72 -13.12 -10.91
C ALA A 367 -13.22 -13.26 -10.67
N ALA A 368 -12.44 -13.63 -11.67
CA ALA A 368 -10.98 -13.63 -11.58
C ALA A 368 -10.30 -13.62 -12.94
N SER A 369 -9.09 -13.02 -13.02
CA SER A 369 -8.15 -13.22 -14.12
C SER A 369 -6.78 -13.56 -13.56
N ILE A 370 -6.22 -14.70 -13.94
CA ILE A 370 -4.94 -15.23 -13.47
C ILE A 370 -4.11 -15.57 -14.69
N VAL A 371 -3.10 -14.74 -14.98
CA VAL A 371 -2.31 -14.84 -16.22
C VAL A 371 -0.82 -14.63 -15.91
N GLY A 372 -0.07 -15.72 -15.93
CA GLY A 372 1.39 -15.70 -15.84
C GLY A 372 2.08 -15.54 -17.18
N LEU A 373 3.41 -15.54 -17.19
CA LEU A 373 4.23 -15.60 -18.41
C LEU A 373 4.49 -17.04 -18.84
N PRO A 374 4.67 -17.32 -20.14
CA PRO A 374 5.05 -18.65 -20.59
C PRO A 374 6.40 -19.12 -20.03
N GLU A 375 7.37 -18.22 -19.90
CA GLU A 375 8.69 -18.48 -19.33
C GLU A 375 8.72 -18.44 -17.79
N SER A 376 7.70 -17.89 -17.15
CA SER A 376 7.59 -17.76 -15.70
C SER A 376 6.12 -17.86 -15.27
N PRO A 377 5.51 -19.05 -15.34
CA PRO A 377 4.10 -19.20 -14.98
C PRO A 377 3.89 -18.98 -13.48
N VAL A 378 2.68 -18.53 -13.10
CA VAL A 378 2.27 -18.47 -11.70
C VAL A 378 2.26 -19.87 -11.10
N LEU A 379 3.02 -20.10 -10.01
CA LEU A 379 3.18 -21.41 -9.40
C LEU A 379 2.66 -21.43 -7.96
N GLY A 380 2.16 -22.61 -7.52
CA GLY A 380 1.76 -22.79 -6.12
C GLY A 380 0.63 -21.87 -5.65
N LEU A 381 -0.23 -21.39 -6.56
CA LEU A 381 -1.44 -20.69 -6.18
C LEU A 381 -2.47 -21.68 -5.62
N THR A 382 -2.88 -21.45 -4.38
CA THR A 382 -3.89 -22.27 -3.70
C THR A 382 -5.12 -21.42 -3.38
N LEU A 383 -6.28 -21.85 -3.88
CA LEU A 383 -7.59 -21.28 -3.58
C LEU A 383 -8.34 -22.28 -2.69
N LYS A 384 -8.72 -21.87 -1.47
CA LYS A 384 -9.42 -22.72 -0.50
C LYS A 384 -10.65 -21.98 0.05
N ASN A 385 -11.83 -22.59 -0.04
CA ASN A 385 -13.10 -21.97 0.34
C ASN A 385 -13.27 -20.61 -0.35
N VAL A 386 -13.19 -20.58 -1.69
CA VAL A 386 -13.28 -19.34 -2.49
C VAL A 386 -14.59 -19.34 -3.29
N HIS A 387 -15.43 -18.33 -3.06
CA HIS A 387 -16.74 -18.20 -3.66
C HIS A 387 -16.87 -16.86 -4.38
N LEU A 388 -16.87 -16.90 -5.72
CA LEU A 388 -16.85 -15.68 -6.53
C LEU A 388 -18.11 -15.63 -7.43
N GLU A 389 -18.76 -14.46 -7.46
CA GLU A 389 -19.83 -14.15 -8.39
C GLU A 389 -19.44 -12.95 -9.26
N GLY A 390 -19.61 -13.06 -10.57
CA GLY A 390 -19.28 -11.99 -11.50
C GLY A 390 -20.10 -12.03 -12.78
N LYS A 391 -20.13 -10.91 -13.51
CA LYS A 391 -20.72 -10.89 -14.85
C LYS A 391 -20.01 -11.86 -15.76
N THR A 392 -18.68 -11.94 -15.67
CA THR A 392 -17.86 -12.96 -16.31
C THR A 392 -17.13 -13.80 -15.26
N GLY A 393 -16.80 -15.05 -15.63
CA GLY A 393 -16.21 -16.01 -14.72
C GLY A 393 -14.71 -15.79 -14.45
N MET A 394 -14.05 -16.89 -14.07
CA MET A 394 -12.61 -16.95 -13.82
C MET A 394 -11.89 -17.42 -15.08
N SER A 395 -10.81 -16.74 -15.47
CA SER A 395 -9.88 -17.18 -16.52
C SER A 395 -8.51 -17.49 -15.94
N ILE A 396 -7.87 -18.57 -16.45
CA ILE A 396 -6.55 -19.03 -15.97
C ILE A 396 -5.69 -19.39 -17.18
N ALA A 397 -4.53 -18.75 -17.31
CA ALA A 397 -3.52 -19.04 -18.32
C ALA A 397 -2.09 -18.96 -17.70
N TYR A 398 -1.18 -19.78 -18.19
CA TYR A 398 0.21 -19.84 -17.70
C TYR A 398 0.28 -19.88 -16.16
N ALA A 399 -0.47 -20.79 -15.56
CA ALA A 399 -0.54 -20.93 -14.11
C ALA A 399 -0.75 -22.37 -13.66
N LYS A 400 -0.27 -22.73 -12.46
CA LYS A 400 -0.58 -23.97 -11.75
C LYS A 400 -1.37 -23.64 -10.50
N VAL A 401 -2.65 -24.01 -10.48
CA VAL A 401 -3.61 -23.64 -9.43
C VAL A 401 -4.16 -24.88 -8.74
N THR A 402 -4.16 -24.88 -7.42
CA THR A 402 -4.87 -25.86 -6.61
C THR A 402 -6.18 -25.25 -6.11
N MET A 403 -7.29 -25.93 -6.33
CA MET A 403 -8.62 -25.51 -5.89
C MET A 403 -9.22 -26.50 -4.90
N ASP A 404 -9.58 -26.03 -3.73
CA ASP A 404 -10.25 -26.79 -2.67
C ASP A 404 -11.51 -26.03 -2.26
N ASN A 405 -12.69 -26.59 -2.52
CA ASN A 405 -13.99 -25.95 -2.30
C ASN A 405 -14.08 -24.56 -2.97
N VAL A 406 -13.88 -24.52 -4.29
CA VAL A 406 -13.97 -23.28 -5.09
C VAL A 406 -15.22 -23.27 -5.94
N THR A 407 -16.03 -22.24 -5.83
CA THR A 407 -17.22 -22.01 -6.67
C THR A 407 -17.13 -20.67 -7.37
N VAL A 408 -17.46 -20.67 -8.65
CA VAL A 408 -17.55 -19.46 -9.48
C VAL A 408 -18.89 -19.44 -10.16
N LYS A 409 -19.63 -18.34 -10.03
CA LYS A 409 -20.84 -18.07 -10.81
C LYS A 409 -20.56 -16.95 -11.81
N ALA A 410 -20.91 -17.17 -13.06
CA ALA A 410 -20.82 -16.18 -14.13
C ALA A 410 -22.21 -15.94 -14.72
N ASP A 411 -22.58 -14.69 -14.92
CA ASP A 411 -23.84 -14.35 -15.60
C ASP A 411 -23.74 -14.69 -17.09
N THR A 412 -22.53 -14.58 -17.66
CA THR A 412 -22.26 -14.86 -19.07
C THR A 412 -20.95 -15.62 -19.25
N GLY A 413 -20.93 -16.53 -20.22
CA GLY A 413 -19.74 -17.32 -20.55
C GLY A 413 -19.51 -18.50 -19.57
N GLU A 414 -18.30 -19.03 -19.61
CA GLU A 414 -17.90 -20.13 -18.74
C GLU A 414 -17.61 -19.64 -17.33
N ALA A 415 -18.07 -20.37 -16.31
CA ALA A 415 -17.75 -20.06 -14.93
C ALA A 415 -16.24 -20.11 -14.65
N ILE A 416 -15.55 -21.13 -15.17
CA ILE A 416 -14.09 -21.26 -15.06
C ILE A 416 -13.55 -21.69 -16.43
N LYS A 417 -12.79 -20.81 -17.07
CA LYS A 417 -12.07 -21.06 -18.32
C LYS A 417 -10.60 -21.32 -18.03
N VAL A 418 -10.12 -22.52 -18.35
CA VAL A 418 -8.72 -22.90 -18.18
C VAL A 418 -8.07 -23.04 -19.56
N ALA A 419 -7.06 -22.22 -19.83
CA ALA A 419 -6.29 -22.29 -21.08
C ALA A 419 -5.44 -23.57 -21.13
N PRO A 420 -5.07 -24.08 -22.31
CA PRO A 420 -4.16 -25.24 -22.46
C PRO A 420 -2.80 -25.04 -21.77
N THR A 421 -2.40 -23.79 -21.56
CA THR A 421 -1.14 -23.40 -20.88
C THR A 421 -1.22 -23.44 -19.35
N ALA A 422 -2.38 -23.77 -18.78
CA ALA A 422 -2.59 -23.81 -17.35
C ALA A 422 -2.93 -25.21 -16.84
N THR A 423 -2.65 -25.46 -15.58
CA THR A 423 -3.01 -26.70 -14.88
C THR A 423 -3.82 -26.39 -13.64
N VAL A 424 -4.99 -26.99 -13.51
CA VAL A 424 -5.85 -26.87 -12.32
C VAL A 424 -5.98 -28.24 -11.66
N THR A 425 -5.60 -28.33 -10.40
CA THR A 425 -5.83 -29.51 -9.55
C THR A 425 -6.98 -29.22 -8.61
N ARG A 426 -7.99 -30.08 -8.59
CA ARG A 426 -9.15 -29.99 -7.67
C ARG A 426 -9.03 -31.03 -6.56
N LYS A 427 -9.25 -30.60 -5.33
CA LYS A 427 -9.30 -31.48 -4.13
C LYS A 427 -10.72 -31.68 -3.66
#